data_c9ebb01a770bc5ced6ced7feafd63f4a
#
_entry.id   c9ebb01a770bc5ced6ced7feafd63f4a
#
_cell.length_a   1.000
_cell.length_b   1.000
_cell.length_c   1.000
_cell.angle_alpha   90.00
_cell.angle_beta   90.00
_cell.angle_gamma   90.00
#
_symmetry.space_group_name_H-M   'P 1'
#
loop_
_entity.id
_entity.type
_entity.pdbx_description
1 polymer ?
#
loop_
_entity_poly.entity_id
_entity_poly.type
_entity_poly.pdbx_seq_one_letter_code
_entity_poly.pdbx_strand_id
1 'polypeptide(L)'
;MIHQSMSTVSSFRHLFLNRLRALIALLLVPAFCCDAMPGEPPNIIFLLTDDQAAWAVGANDSQAKTPNMDRLFQEGAHLKNAFTVTPVCSPSRASLMTSRYGSELGITDWIHPRREPLLGLSLDHLTFPELLNAHGYKTGLVGKWHIGRTDEYHPTKMGFDYFMGHRDGGWSSVDPTLELDGKQQKFNGLTADVLGEYARKFVRENREERFFLAWHTRAPHTRWLPVSEEDWAPYEGFDPKLPHPDYPGLDVKRAKRMTREYLASVRSVDRNLGALLDVLKELDLVEKTVVLFSSDHGYNMAHNGIWHKGNGHWLLKKNPEASQNIPRGQRPNMYDTSLRVPTAVWWPEQIREPILISHTVSNLDWYPTILDIAQIPLPRNTIIRGRSFLPLLLGKTVHDWNDDLYAEYSTKHQSHTHMRVYRTPQWKLVRDFKNPERDEMFDLARDPLESSNLLKFPMRKGVEEVYDRLSKSIIENMERIGDPVAELARLP
;
A
#
# COMPACT_ATOMS: atom_id res chain seq x y z
N MET A 1 37.91 4.28 40.87
CA MET A 1 36.60 4.18 40.23
C MET A 1 36.38 5.33 39.25
N ILE A 2 37.13 5.41 38.16
CA ILE A 2 36.90 6.34 37.02
C ILE A 2 37.58 5.68 35.83
N HIS A 3 36.86 4.76 35.11
CA HIS A 3 37.30 4.27 33.80
C HIS A 3 36.17 3.37 33.17
N GLN A 4 35.00 3.95 32.87
CA GLN A 4 33.96 3.24 32.11
C GLN A 4 32.94 4.15 31.41
N SER A 5 33.26 5.37 30.97
CA SER A 5 32.31 6.25 30.30
C SER A 5 32.73 6.79 28.92
N MET A 6 33.78 6.23 28.29
CA MET A 6 34.26 6.76 26.99
C MET A 6 34.08 5.87 25.77
N SER A 7 33.44 4.69 25.88
CA SER A 7 33.28 3.78 24.73
C SER A 7 31.98 3.98 23.91
N THR A 8 30.94 4.55 24.48
CA THR A 8 29.63 4.69 23.83
C THR A 8 29.53 5.91 22.90
N VAL A 9 30.27 6.96 23.12
CA VAL A 9 30.27 8.18 22.29
C VAL A 9 31.00 7.97 20.95
N SER A 10 31.97 7.06 20.91
CA SER A 10 32.75 6.76 19.70
C SER A 10 31.93 6.02 18.65
N SER A 11 31.05 5.10 19.05
CA SER A 11 30.23 4.30 18.12
C SER A 11 29.17 5.14 17.37
N PHE A 12 28.57 6.12 18.05
CA PHE A 12 27.59 7.01 17.40
C PHE A 12 28.25 7.98 16.40
N ARG A 13 29.43 8.45 16.64
CA ARG A 13 30.17 9.31 15.68
C ARG A 13 30.60 8.53 14.43
N HIS A 14 30.95 7.27 14.55
CA HIS A 14 31.34 6.47 13.39
C HIS A 14 30.12 6.11 12.49
N LEU A 15 28.95 5.86 13.06
CA LEU A 15 27.73 5.61 12.26
C LEU A 15 27.30 6.87 11.48
N PHE A 16 27.33 8.03 12.14
CA PHE A 16 26.94 9.30 11.51
C PHE A 16 27.93 9.72 10.40
N LEU A 17 29.22 9.54 10.62
CA LEU A 17 30.27 9.84 9.64
C LEU A 17 30.28 8.86 8.46
N ASN A 18 29.92 7.60 8.67
CA ASN A 18 29.82 6.62 7.60
C ASN A 18 28.57 6.87 6.71
N ARG A 19 27.45 7.31 7.30
CA ARG A 19 26.27 7.75 6.53
C ARG A 19 26.54 9.04 5.75
N LEU A 20 27.24 10.00 6.34
CA LEU A 20 27.64 11.23 5.65
C LEU A 20 28.67 10.96 4.53
N ARG A 21 29.58 9.99 4.72
CA ARG A 21 30.55 9.58 3.67
C ARG A 21 29.87 8.79 2.55
N ALA A 22 28.86 7.97 2.83
CA ALA A 22 28.05 7.29 1.81
C ALA A 22 27.22 8.31 0.99
N LEU A 23 26.67 9.34 1.62
CA LEU A 23 25.97 10.44 0.95
C LEU A 23 26.93 11.33 0.11
N ILE A 24 28.12 11.62 0.62
CA ILE A 24 29.11 12.45 -0.12
C ILE A 24 29.74 11.67 -1.29
N ALA A 25 29.89 10.35 -1.19
CA ALA A 25 30.33 9.52 -2.32
C ALA A 25 29.31 9.42 -3.46
N LEU A 26 28.03 9.76 -3.21
CA LEU A 26 26.98 9.81 -4.23
C LEU A 26 27.12 11.02 -5.17
N LEU A 27 27.85 12.08 -4.79
CA LEU A 27 27.94 13.33 -5.57
C LEU A 27 28.96 13.32 -6.73
N LEU A 28 29.67 12.20 -6.97
CA LEU A 28 30.68 12.08 -8.02
C LEU A 28 30.46 10.87 -8.94
N VAL A 29 29.25 10.75 -9.53
CA VAL A 29 28.99 9.70 -10.54
C VAL A 29 28.74 10.33 -11.91
N PRO A 30 29.48 9.93 -12.97
CA PRO A 30 29.17 10.36 -14.32
C PRO A 30 27.78 9.87 -14.72
N ALA A 31 26.99 10.78 -15.31
CA ALA A 31 25.67 10.52 -15.83
C ALA A 31 25.71 9.34 -16.81
N PHE A 32 25.13 8.20 -16.44
CA PHE A 32 24.69 7.23 -17.42
C PHE A 32 23.43 7.80 -18.08
N CYS A 33 23.43 7.80 -19.41
CA CYS A 33 22.28 8.19 -20.23
C CYS A 33 21.05 7.33 -19.90
N CYS A 34 20.28 7.71 -18.88
CA CYS A 34 18.84 7.64 -18.99
C CYS A 34 18.46 8.82 -19.91
N ASP A 35 17.59 8.61 -20.88
CA ASP A 35 16.95 9.72 -21.59
C ASP A 35 16.32 10.60 -20.52
N ALA A 36 17.00 11.68 -20.16
CA ALA A 36 16.52 12.60 -19.13
C ALA A 36 15.14 13.12 -19.57
N MET A 37 14.16 13.06 -18.69
CA MET A 37 12.89 13.70 -19.00
C MET A 37 13.13 15.17 -19.29
N PRO A 38 12.50 15.75 -20.32
CA PRO A 38 12.58 17.17 -20.54
C PRO A 38 11.86 17.90 -19.40
N GLY A 39 12.53 18.82 -18.73
CA GLY A 39 11.97 19.65 -17.68
C GLY A 39 12.60 19.46 -16.30
N GLU A 40 12.23 20.32 -15.36
CA GLU A 40 12.61 20.19 -13.96
C GLU A 40 11.81 19.09 -13.27
N PRO A 41 12.40 18.36 -12.28
CA PRO A 41 11.66 17.39 -11.50
C PRO A 41 10.44 18.04 -10.81
N PRO A 42 9.26 17.41 -10.86
CA PRO A 42 8.02 17.99 -10.33
C PRO A 42 7.94 17.94 -8.80
N ASN A 43 7.01 18.69 -8.22
CA ASN A 43 6.48 18.37 -6.90
C ASN A 43 5.76 17.02 -6.95
N ILE A 44 5.82 16.27 -5.87
CA ILE A 44 5.21 14.94 -5.79
C ILE A 44 4.25 14.90 -4.61
N ILE A 45 2.99 14.57 -4.88
CA ILE A 45 2.00 14.28 -3.84
C ILE A 45 1.63 12.80 -3.96
N PHE A 46 1.82 12.03 -2.90
CA PHE A 46 1.38 10.64 -2.84
C PHE A 46 0.21 10.48 -1.87
N LEU A 47 -1.01 10.46 -2.40
CA LEU A 47 -2.21 10.10 -1.65
C LEU A 47 -2.26 8.58 -1.53
N LEU A 48 -2.00 8.07 -0.32
CA LEU A 48 -2.10 6.66 0.04
C LEU A 48 -3.25 6.46 1.03
N THR A 49 -4.30 5.81 0.60
CA THR A 49 -5.44 5.47 1.47
C THR A 49 -5.17 4.18 2.26
N ASP A 50 -5.92 3.97 3.34
CA ASP A 50 -5.82 2.81 4.22
C ASP A 50 -7.07 1.93 4.06
N ASP A 51 -6.92 0.69 3.61
CA ASP A 51 -8.03 -0.24 3.36
C ASP A 51 -8.91 0.12 2.13
N GLN A 52 -8.44 0.83 1.12
CA GLN A 52 -9.28 1.13 -0.04
C GLN A 52 -9.15 0.06 -1.13
N ALA A 53 -10.25 -0.62 -1.42
CA ALA A 53 -10.34 -1.62 -2.47
C ALA A 53 -10.32 -1.00 -3.88
N ALA A 54 -9.79 -1.74 -4.85
CA ALA A 54 -9.80 -1.32 -6.25
C ALA A 54 -11.21 -1.02 -6.79
N TRP A 55 -12.26 -1.71 -6.30
CA TRP A 55 -13.65 -1.44 -6.66
C TRP A 55 -14.24 -0.19 -6.00
N ALA A 56 -13.61 0.36 -4.97
CA ALA A 56 -14.13 1.48 -4.18
C ALA A 56 -13.70 2.86 -4.75
N VAL A 57 -13.74 3.01 -6.05
CA VAL A 57 -13.58 4.27 -6.79
C VAL A 57 -14.54 4.29 -7.96
N GLY A 58 -15.16 5.43 -8.24
CA GLY A 58 -16.22 5.56 -9.25
C GLY A 58 -15.79 5.17 -10.67
N ALA A 59 -14.53 5.41 -11.00
CA ALA A 59 -13.92 4.98 -12.27
C ALA A 59 -13.93 3.45 -12.47
N ASN A 60 -13.97 2.66 -11.39
CA ASN A 60 -14.02 1.20 -11.43
C ASN A 60 -15.42 0.62 -11.11
N ASP A 61 -16.18 1.27 -10.23
CA ASP A 61 -17.55 0.88 -9.87
C ASP A 61 -18.38 2.13 -9.52
N SER A 62 -19.38 2.41 -10.31
CA SER A 62 -20.27 3.59 -10.19
C SER A 62 -21.04 3.68 -8.86
N GLN A 63 -20.99 2.65 -8.01
CA GLN A 63 -21.53 2.69 -6.66
C GLN A 63 -20.70 3.62 -5.76
N ALA A 64 -19.39 3.72 -5.97
CA ALA A 64 -18.53 4.70 -5.31
C ALA A 64 -18.76 6.09 -5.91
N LYS A 65 -19.00 7.09 -5.07
CA LYS A 65 -19.22 8.48 -5.50
C LYS A 65 -17.98 9.31 -5.19
N THR A 66 -16.99 9.18 -6.07
CA THR A 66 -15.63 9.72 -5.89
C THR A 66 -15.20 10.60 -7.08
N PRO A 67 -15.90 11.71 -7.35
CA PRO A 67 -15.67 12.52 -8.55
C PRO A 67 -14.25 13.08 -8.66
N ASN A 68 -13.58 13.37 -7.54
CA ASN A 68 -12.22 13.92 -7.55
C ASN A 68 -11.17 12.81 -7.78
N MET A 69 -11.35 11.62 -7.19
CA MET A 69 -10.53 10.45 -7.52
C MET A 69 -10.74 10.07 -8.99
N ASP A 70 -12.01 9.99 -9.44
CA ASP A 70 -12.36 9.65 -10.82
C ASP A 70 -11.66 10.55 -11.84
N ARG A 71 -11.49 11.83 -11.50
CA ARG A 71 -10.75 12.79 -12.32
C ARG A 71 -9.30 12.35 -12.53
N LEU A 72 -8.61 11.83 -11.50
CA LEU A 72 -7.23 11.32 -11.64
C LEU A 72 -7.14 10.17 -12.65
N PHE A 73 -8.17 9.31 -12.71
CA PHE A 73 -8.25 8.20 -13.65
C PHE A 73 -8.63 8.63 -15.06
N GLN A 74 -9.45 9.69 -15.18
CA GLN A 74 -9.97 10.19 -16.46
C GLN A 74 -9.04 11.16 -17.16
N GLU A 75 -8.21 11.89 -16.41
CA GLU A 75 -7.27 12.88 -16.93
C GLU A 75 -5.80 12.43 -16.87
N GLY A 76 -5.52 11.29 -16.23
CA GLY A 76 -4.18 10.76 -16.02
C GLY A 76 -3.98 9.34 -16.52
N ALA A 77 -3.06 8.62 -15.89
CA ALA A 77 -2.84 7.20 -16.14
C ALA A 77 -3.63 6.34 -15.15
N HIS A 78 -4.47 5.45 -15.66
CA HIS A 78 -5.18 4.42 -14.90
C HIS A 78 -4.39 3.11 -14.94
N LEU A 79 -3.86 2.67 -13.81
CA LEU A 79 -3.14 1.39 -13.68
C LEU A 79 -4.14 0.30 -13.27
N LYS A 80 -4.66 -0.43 -14.25
CA LYS A 80 -5.75 -1.40 -14.07
C LYS A 80 -5.35 -2.57 -13.18
N ASN A 81 -4.11 -3.02 -13.25
CA ASN A 81 -3.57 -4.19 -12.54
C ASN A 81 -2.47 -3.77 -11.55
N ALA A 82 -2.83 -2.89 -10.61
CA ALA A 82 -1.96 -2.48 -9.52
C ALA A 82 -2.25 -3.32 -8.26
N PHE A 83 -1.19 -3.86 -7.65
CA PHE A 83 -1.28 -4.77 -6.51
C PHE A 83 -0.33 -4.36 -5.39
N THR A 84 -0.58 -4.88 -4.20
CA THR A 84 0.38 -4.90 -3.12
C THR A 84 0.94 -6.32 -2.95
N VAL A 85 2.17 -6.43 -2.48
CA VAL A 85 2.81 -7.73 -2.26
C VAL A 85 2.46 -8.35 -0.92
N THR A 86 1.71 -7.63 -0.09
CA THR A 86 1.15 -8.14 1.18
C THR A 86 -0.16 -7.42 1.49
N PRO A 87 -1.27 -8.15 1.76
CA PRO A 87 -2.59 -7.56 1.94
C PRO A 87 -2.85 -7.08 3.38
N VAL A 88 -1.87 -6.39 3.99
CA VAL A 88 -2.01 -5.80 5.34
C VAL A 88 -1.06 -4.61 5.53
N CYS A 89 -1.43 -3.66 6.38
CA CYS A 89 -0.84 -2.32 6.47
C CYS A 89 0.69 -2.29 6.64
N SER A 90 1.24 -2.78 7.77
CA SER A 90 2.66 -2.57 8.11
C SER A 90 3.63 -3.14 7.08
N PRO A 91 3.53 -4.43 6.66
CA PRO A 91 4.45 -4.96 5.66
C PRO A 91 4.24 -4.29 4.29
N SER A 92 3.01 -3.97 3.89
CA SER A 92 2.78 -3.26 2.62
C SER A 92 3.40 -1.87 2.62
N ARG A 93 3.28 -1.11 3.72
CA ARG A 93 3.90 0.22 3.86
C ARG A 93 5.43 0.13 3.92
N ALA A 94 5.98 -0.86 4.61
CA ALA A 94 7.42 -1.12 4.63
C ALA A 94 7.94 -1.48 3.23
N SER A 95 7.20 -2.32 2.49
CA SER A 95 7.53 -2.67 1.11
C SER A 95 7.50 -1.46 0.17
N LEU A 96 6.50 -0.59 0.31
CA LEU A 96 6.41 0.67 -0.44
C LEU A 96 7.63 1.55 -0.21
N MET A 97 8.06 1.73 1.06
CA MET A 97 9.17 2.62 1.42
C MET A 97 10.53 2.11 0.98
N THR A 98 10.71 0.78 0.85
CA THR A 98 12.03 0.15 0.65
C THR A 98 12.16 -0.66 -0.63
N SER A 99 11.06 -0.90 -1.36
CA SER A 99 11.02 -1.85 -2.49
C SER A 99 11.49 -3.26 -2.11
N ARG A 100 11.15 -3.75 -0.88
CA ARG A 100 11.50 -5.08 -0.38
C ARG A 100 10.28 -5.77 0.21
N TYR A 101 10.30 -7.10 0.22
CA TYR A 101 9.22 -7.89 0.81
C TYR A 101 9.24 -7.82 2.35
N GLY A 102 8.08 -7.97 2.97
CA GLY A 102 7.95 -7.95 4.43
C GLY A 102 8.78 -9.02 5.14
N SER A 103 8.96 -10.21 4.52
CA SER A 103 9.82 -11.28 5.03
C SER A 103 11.31 -10.88 5.08
N GLU A 104 11.79 -10.10 4.09
CA GLU A 104 13.14 -9.55 4.08
C GLU A 104 13.35 -8.48 5.16
N LEU A 105 12.27 -7.83 5.60
CA LEU A 105 12.28 -6.72 6.57
C LEU A 105 11.94 -7.19 8.00
N GLY A 106 11.56 -8.46 8.18
CA GLY A 106 11.09 -8.99 9.46
C GLY A 106 9.69 -8.50 9.87
N ILE A 107 8.97 -7.83 8.96
CA ILE A 107 7.62 -7.28 9.18
C ILE A 107 6.64 -8.05 8.29
N THR A 108 6.07 -9.15 8.80
CA THR A 108 5.23 -10.07 8.02
C THR A 108 3.74 -9.97 8.32
N ASP A 109 3.36 -9.26 9.39
CA ASP A 109 1.98 -8.95 9.78
C ASP A 109 1.92 -7.49 10.26
N TRP A 110 0.71 -6.96 10.54
CA TRP A 110 0.58 -5.62 11.09
C TRP A 110 1.25 -5.52 12.46
N ILE A 111 2.02 -4.45 12.68
CA ILE A 111 2.72 -4.24 13.94
C ILE A 111 1.71 -3.98 15.05
N HIS A 112 1.65 -4.89 16.03
CA HIS A 112 0.71 -4.79 17.14
C HIS A 112 1.29 -3.94 18.28
N PRO A 113 0.66 -2.79 18.65
CA PRO A 113 1.26 -1.82 19.56
C PRO A 113 1.57 -2.35 20.97
N ARG A 114 0.92 -3.43 21.40
CA ARG A 114 1.15 -4.03 22.73
C ARG A 114 1.94 -5.34 22.69
N ARG A 115 1.89 -6.10 21.58
CA ARG A 115 2.61 -7.38 21.45
C ARG A 115 4.00 -7.19 20.84
N GLU A 116 4.15 -6.18 20.01
CA GLU A 116 5.39 -5.87 19.28
C GLU A 116 5.75 -4.38 19.41
N PRO A 117 5.83 -3.83 20.66
CA PRO A 117 5.99 -2.38 20.88
C PRO A 117 7.31 -1.83 20.37
N LEU A 118 8.32 -2.68 20.17
CA LEU A 118 9.65 -2.31 19.71
C LEU A 118 9.92 -2.70 18.25
N LEU A 119 8.96 -3.33 17.57
CA LEU A 119 9.12 -3.68 16.17
C LEU A 119 8.96 -2.44 15.29
N GLY A 120 9.85 -2.31 14.31
CA GLY A 120 9.79 -1.26 13.29
C GLY A 120 10.74 -1.54 12.14
N LEU A 121 10.65 -0.74 11.09
CA LEU A 121 11.53 -0.81 9.94
C LEU A 121 12.95 -0.40 10.38
N SER A 122 13.92 -1.31 10.22
CA SER A 122 15.32 -1.00 10.57
C SER A 122 15.84 0.18 9.74
N LEU A 123 16.58 1.06 10.41
CA LEU A 123 17.26 2.19 9.77
C LEU A 123 18.39 1.76 8.80
N ASP A 124 18.73 0.47 8.73
CA ASP A 124 19.66 -0.07 7.73
C ASP A 124 19.02 -0.15 6.33
N HIS A 125 17.70 -0.05 6.24
CA HIS A 125 16.97 -0.03 4.98
C HIS A 125 16.78 1.42 4.51
N LEU A 126 17.44 1.77 3.41
CA LEU A 126 17.33 3.09 2.80
C LEU A 126 15.93 3.24 2.16
N THR A 127 15.19 4.25 2.58
CA THR A 127 13.86 4.57 2.07
C THR A 127 13.95 5.60 0.94
N PHE A 128 12.95 5.61 0.02
CA PHE A 128 12.95 6.60 -1.05
C PHE A 128 12.78 8.05 -0.55
N PRO A 129 12.04 8.36 0.56
CA PRO A 129 12.00 9.72 1.10
C PRO A 129 13.37 10.22 1.57
N GLU A 130 14.25 9.35 2.09
CA GLU A 130 15.64 9.75 2.42
C GLU A 130 16.41 10.23 1.18
N LEU A 131 16.19 9.57 0.04
CA LEU A 131 16.81 9.97 -1.22
C LEU A 131 16.21 11.25 -1.79
N LEU A 132 14.90 11.43 -1.73
CA LEU A 132 14.24 12.68 -2.11
C LEU A 132 14.75 13.86 -1.28
N ASN A 133 14.81 13.70 0.05
CA ASN A 133 15.32 14.72 0.96
C ASN A 133 16.79 15.07 0.67
N ALA A 134 17.64 14.04 0.48
CA ALA A 134 19.05 14.23 0.14
C ALA A 134 19.27 14.96 -1.21
N HIS A 135 18.27 14.95 -2.11
CA HIS A 135 18.29 15.64 -3.40
C HIS A 135 17.45 16.94 -3.39
N GLY A 136 17.19 17.51 -2.21
CA GLY A 136 16.66 18.85 -2.06
C GLY A 136 15.13 18.96 -2.09
N TYR A 137 14.39 17.84 -2.02
CA TYR A 137 12.94 17.89 -1.77
C TYR A 137 12.65 18.23 -0.31
N LYS A 138 11.71 19.14 -0.08
CA LYS A 138 11.06 19.28 1.22
C LYS A 138 10.09 18.13 1.41
N THR A 139 10.33 17.28 2.38
CA THR A 139 9.61 16.03 2.55
C THR A 139 8.65 16.09 3.75
N GLY A 140 7.38 15.76 3.52
CA GLY A 140 6.38 15.76 4.57
C GLY A 140 5.54 14.48 4.57
N LEU A 141 5.23 13.97 5.76
CA LEU A 141 4.24 12.92 5.94
C LEU A 141 3.08 13.46 6.78
N VAL A 142 1.88 13.43 6.20
CA VAL A 142 0.64 13.76 6.87
C VAL A 142 -0.23 12.50 6.96
N GLY A 143 -0.44 11.98 8.17
CA GLY A 143 -1.32 10.84 8.42
C GLY A 143 -0.63 9.62 9.03
N LYS A 144 -0.88 8.43 8.46
CA LYS A 144 -0.49 7.14 9.03
C LYS A 144 0.93 6.73 8.66
N TRP A 145 1.72 6.37 9.70
CA TRP A 145 3.04 5.74 9.54
C TRP A 145 2.98 4.21 9.55
N HIS A 146 2.78 3.61 10.70
CA HIS A 146 2.56 2.19 10.99
C HIS A 146 3.70 1.23 10.61
N ILE A 147 4.93 1.70 10.55
CA ILE A 147 6.14 0.86 10.37
C ILE A 147 7.19 1.06 11.46
N GLY A 148 6.69 1.32 12.69
CA GLY A 148 7.45 1.51 13.91
C GLY A 148 6.93 2.70 14.72
N ARG A 149 6.74 2.50 16.05
CA ARG A 149 6.10 3.50 16.91
C ARG A 149 7.05 4.26 17.82
N THR A 150 8.25 3.71 18.08
CA THR A 150 9.25 4.33 18.97
C THR A 150 9.95 5.49 18.26
N ASP A 151 10.63 6.35 19.02
CA ASP A 151 11.36 7.48 18.46
C ASP A 151 12.51 7.07 17.53
N GLU A 152 12.99 5.84 17.67
CA GLU A 152 13.99 5.24 16.77
C GLU A 152 13.44 5.14 15.33
N TYR A 153 12.17 4.75 15.19
CA TYR A 153 11.50 4.55 13.90
C TYR A 153 10.61 5.71 13.48
N HIS A 154 10.86 6.89 14.06
CA HIS A 154 10.06 8.08 13.73
C HIS A 154 10.23 8.47 12.26
N PRO A 155 9.19 8.93 11.55
CA PRO A 155 9.27 9.34 10.14
C PRO A 155 10.43 10.29 9.85
N THR A 156 10.74 11.21 10.76
CA THR A 156 11.87 12.14 10.60
C THR A 156 13.27 11.48 10.67
N LYS A 157 13.34 10.19 11.01
CA LYS A 157 14.58 9.40 10.92
C LYS A 157 14.69 8.64 9.59
N MET A 158 13.62 8.68 8.78
CA MET A 158 13.46 7.95 7.52
C MET A 158 13.14 8.91 6.36
N GLY A 159 13.72 10.12 6.40
CA GLY A 159 13.74 11.04 5.29
C GLY A 159 12.59 12.05 5.22
N PHE A 160 11.77 12.20 6.26
CA PHE A 160 10.77 13.26 6.32
C PHE A 160 11.23 14.44 7.17
N ASP A 161 11.18 15.66 6.63
CA ASP A 161 11.42 16.90 7.39
C ASP A 161 10.24 17.24 8.31
N TYR A 162 9.02 16.87 7.88
CA TYR A 162 7.78 17.19 8.55
C TYR A 162 6.94 15.94 8.80
N PHE A 163 6.39 15.83 10.01
CA PHE A 163 5.44 14.78 10.37
C PHE A 163 4.25 15.37 11.13
N MET A 164 3.06 15.12 10.63
CA MET A 164 1.78 15.34 11.31
C MET A 164 0.92 14.10 11.16
N GLY A 165 0.60 13.38 12.27
CA GLY A 165 -0.18 12.16 12.12
C GLY A 165 -0.08 11.20 13.28
N HIS A 166 -0.14 9.90 12.96
CA HIS A 166 -0.17 8.82 13.94
C HIS A 166 0.81 7.71 13.58
N ARG A 167 1.62 7.30 14.56
CA ARG A 167 2.66 6.27 14.34
C ARG A 167 2.13 4.84 14.33
N ASP A 168 0.98 4.58 14.97
CA ASP A 168 0.35 3.25 15.04
C ASP A 168 -0.67 2.99 13.92
N GLY A 169 -1.25 1.77 13.91
CA GLY A 169 -2.13 1.28 12.86
C GLY A 169 -3.53 1.86 12.81
N GLY A 170 -4.05 2.34 13.92
CA GLY A 170 -5.43 2.84 13.99
C GLY A 170 -5.67 3.81 15.14
N TRP A 171 -6.56 4.78 14.89
CA TRP A 171 -7.00 5.79 15.86
C TRP A 171 -8.44 6.23 15.56
N SER A 172 -8.97 7.19 16.30
CA SER A 172 -10.35 7.67 16.13
C SER A 172 -10.60 8.25 14.74
N SER A 173 -11.81 8.10 14.21
CA SER A 173 -12.28 8.79 12.98
C SER A 173 -12.76 10.22 13.25
N VAL A 174 -12.89 10.59 14.52
CA VAL A 174 -13.32 11.92 14.97
C VAL A 174 -12.52 12.31 16.21
N ASP A 175 -12.24 13.59 16.37
CA ASP A 175 -11.47 14.18 17.47
C ASP A 175 -10.17 13.42 17.76
N PRO A 176 -9.31 13.24 16.75
CA PRO A 176 -8.13 12.40 16.90
C PRO A 176 -7.09 13.04 17.83
N THR A 177 -6.32 12.18 18.49
CA THR A 177 -5.03 12.58 19.08
C THR A 177 -3.93 12.24 18.09
N LEU A 178 -3.24 13.26 17.58
CA LEU A 178 -2.19 13.13 16.57
C LEU A 178 -0.94 13.82 17.03
N GLU A 179 0.18 13.42 16.47
CA GLU A 179 1.45 14.08 16.66
C GLU A 179 1.61 15.26 15.70
N LEU A 180 2.02 16.38 16.22
CA LEU A 180 2.45 17.57 15.49
C LEU A 180 3.63 18.19 16.21
N ASP A 181 4.70 18.54 15.49
CA ASP A 181 5.93 19.12 16.04
C ASP A 181 6.52 18.28 17.20
N GLY A 182 6.50 16.95 17.06
CA GLY A 182 6.97 16.01 18.06
C GLY A 182 6.12 15.88 19.33
N LYS A 183 4.90 16.47 19.35
CA LYS A 183 3.99 16.46 20.50
C LYS A 183 2.65 15.88 20.16
N GLN A 184 2.12 15.02 21.03
CA GLN A 184 0.76 14.53 20.92
C GLN A 184 -0.24 15.65 21.25
N GLN A 185 -1.17 15.92 20.33
CA GLN A 185 -2.19 16.95 20.47
C GLN A 185 -3.56 16.38 20.11
N LYS A 186 -4.60 16.87 20.77
CA LYS A 186 -5.98 16.55 20.43
C LYS A 186 -6.49 17.56 19.42
N PHE A 187 -7.05 17.05 18.34
CA PHE A 187 -7.69 17.82 17.29
C PHE A 187 -9.22 17.66 17.38
N ASN A 188 -9.96 18.64 16.96
CA ASN A 188 -11.42 18.58 16.90
C ASN A 188 -11.88 18.32 15.47
N GLY A 189 -12.95 17.55 15.30
CA GLY A 189 -13.58 17.28 14.02
C GLY A 189 -13.20 15.94 13.40
N LEU A 190 -13.61 15.74 12.15
CA LEU A 190 -13.40 14.50 11.42
C LEU A 190 -11.91 14.33 11.04
N THR A 191 -11.37 13.15 11.31
CA THR A 191 -9.96 12.87 11.04
C THR A 191 -9.57 13.05 9.58
N ALA A 192 -10.46 12.70 8.64
CA ALA A 192 -10.21 12.93 7.21
C ALA A 192 -10.02 14.40 6.89
N ASP A 193 -10.83 15.29 7.52
CA ASP A 193 -10.77 16.73 7.31
C ASP A 193 -9.53 17.34 7.96
N VAL A 194 -9.21 16.92 9.18
CA VAL A 194 -7.99 17.35 9.88
C VAL A 194 -6.74 17.00 9.05
N LEU A 195 -6.62 15.76 8.58
CA LEU A 195 -5.47 15.35 7.76
C LEU A 195 -5.46 16.09 6.41
N GLY A 196 -6.62 16.27 5.76
CA GLY A 196 -6.75 17.05 4.53
C GLY A 196 -6.33 18.51 4.70
N GLU A 197 -6.69 19.15 5.81
CA GLU A 197 -6.27 20.52 6.13
C GLU A 197 -4.74 20.62 6.25
N TYR A 198 -4.10 19.70 6.99
CA TYR A 198 -2.66 19.71 7.17
C TYR A 198 -1.90 19.32 5.89
N ALA A 199 -2.47 18.50 5.02
CA ALA A 199 -1.94 18.26 3.68
C ALA A 199 -1.92 19.54 2.83
N ARG A 200 -3.05 20.29 2.81
CA ARG A 200 -3.15 21.59 2.13
C ARG A 200 -2.22 22.65 2.74
N LYS A 201 -2.10 22.66 4.07
CA LYS A 201 -1.18 23.56 4.79
C LYS A 201 0.27 23.30 4.36
N PHE A 202 0.70 22.04 4.34
CA PHE A 202 2.05 21.68 3.89
C PHE A 202 2.35 22.17 2.47
N VAL A 203 1.40 22.00 1.53
CA VAL A 203 1.54 22.51 0.15
C VAL A 203 1.69 24.02 0.11
N ARG A 204 0.85 24.77 0.88
CA ARG A 204 0.91 26.25 0.92
C ARG A 204 2.23 26.75 1.50
N GLU A 205 2.75 26.09 2.52
CA GLU A 205 3.99 26.51 3.22
C GLU A 205 5.25 26.22 2.40
N ASN A 206 5.20 25.21 1.50
CA ASN A 206 6.34 24.81 0.69
C ASN A 206 6.17 25.11 -0.82
N ARG A 207 5.24 26.01 -1.20
CA ARG A 207 4.92 26.31 -2.60
C ARG A 207 6.08 26.84 -3.44
N GLU A 208 7.09 27.46 -2.82
CA GLU A 208 8.27 28.03 -3.48
C GLU A 208 9.43 27.04 -3.55
N GLU A 209 9.30 25.87 -2.93
CA GLU A 209 10.30 24.81 -2.88
C GLU A 209 9.78 23.57 -3.60
N ARG A 210 10.68 22.72 -4.07
CA ARG A 210 10.30 21.40 -4.58
C ARG A 210 9.96 20.52 -3.38
N PHE A 211 8.77 19.91 -3.39
CA PHE A 211 8.32 19.13 -2.25
C PHE A 211 7.83 17.72 -2.61
N PHE A 212 7.94 16.83 -1.65
CA PHE A 212 7.27 15.53 -1.61
C PHE A 212 6.32 15.47 -0.41
N LEU A 213 5.04 15.33 -0.68
CA LEU A 213 4.00 15.12 0.35
C LEU A 213 3.51 13.67 0.29
N ALA A 214 3.82 12.88 1.32
CA ALA A 214 3.16 11.62 1.61
C ALA A 214 1.87 11.90 2.42
N TRP A 215 0.72 11.97 1.73
CA TRP A 215 -0.57 12.13 2.39
C TRP A 215 -1.19 10.75 2.59
N HIS A 216 -0.92 10.14 3.74
CA HIS A 216 -1.34 8.80 4.11
C HIS A 216 -2.61 8.87 4.98
N THR A 217 -3.78 8.80 4.36
CA THR A 217 -5.05 8.93 5.09
C THR A 217 -5.31 7.73 5.98
N ARG A 218 -6.14 7.93 7.03
CA ARG A 218 -6.69 6.83 7.81
C ARG A 218 -7.89 6.19 7.11
N ALA A 219 -8.73 7.00 6.49
CA ALA A 219 -9.93 6.52 5.79
C ALA A 219 -9.53 5.80 4.49
N PRO A 220 -10.26 4.74 4.11
CA PRO A 220 -11.46 4.20 4.75
C PRO A 220 -11.23 3.07 5.77
N HIS A 221 -10.14 3.02 6.51
CA HIS A 221 -9.95 2.03 7.59
C HIS A 221 -11.08 2.11 8.64
N THR A 222 -11.53 0.96 9.15
CA THR A 222 -12.56 0.87 10.21
C THR A 222 -12.15 1.64 11.48
N ARG A 223 -13.05 2.37 12.20
CA ARG A 223 -14.47 2.52 11.95
C ARG A 223 -14.69 3.58 10.85
N TRP A 224 -15.68 3.33 9.99
CA TRP A 224 -15.97 4.20 8.84
C TRP A 224 -16.70 5.48 9.22
N LEU A 225 -17.56 5.41 10.24
CA LEU A 225 -18.34 6.55 10.75
C LEU A 225 -17.71 7.13 12.03
N PRO A 226 -17.96 8.41 12.34
CA PRO A 226 -18.78 9.36 11.57
C PRO A 226 -18.04 9.91 10.33
N VAL A 227 -18.82 10.38 9.38
CA VAL A 227 -18.42 11.23 8.24
C VAL A 227 -19.28 12.49 8.23
N SER A 228 -18.99 13.46 7.35
CA SER A 228 -19.85 14.61 7.18
C SER A 228 -21.21 14.22 6.60
N GLU A 229 -22.23 15.08 6.79
CA GLU A 229 -23.54 14.88 6.18
C GLU A 229 -23.44 14.84 4.64
N GLU A 230 -22.61 15.68 4.06
CA GLU A 230 -22.31 15.68 2.62
C GLU A 230 -21.77 14.33 2.13
N ASP A 231 -20.86 13.73 2.90
CA ASP A 231 -20.25 12.44 2.53
C ASP A 231 -21.23 11.27 2.70
N TRP A 232 -22.16 11.37 3.64
CA TRP A 232 -23.19 10.36 3.90
C TRP A 232 -24.37 10.44 2.93
N ALA A 233 -24.81 11.64 2.55
CA ALA A 233 -26.04 11.86 1.79
C ALA A 233 -26.22 10.98 0.53
N PRO A 234 -25.19 10.72 -0.30
CA PRO A 234 -25.33 9.83 -1.45
C PRO A 234 -25.61 8.35 -1.10
N TYR A 235 -25.38 7.97 0.14
CA TYR A 235 -25.51 6.61 0.63
C TYR A 235 -26.68 6.40 1.59
N GLU A 236 -27.36 7.48 1.95
CA GLU A 236 -28.60 7.42 2.72
C GLU A 236 -29.68 6.71 1.88
N GLY A 237 -30.20 5.59 2.41
CA GLY A 237 -31.19 4.78 1.65
C GLY A 237 -30.64 4.04 0.43
N PHE A 238 -29.37 4.22 0.06
CA PHE A 238 -28.76 3.51 -1.07
C PHE A 238 -28.76 1.99 -0.83
N ASP A 239 -29.14 1.21 -1.87
CA ASP A 239 -29.13 -0.25 -1.84
C ASP A 239 -27.94 -0.83 -2.64
N PRO A 240 -26.79 -1.11 -2.01
CA PRO A 240 -25.62 -1.60 -2.72
C PRO A 240 -25.83 -2.94 -3.39
N LYS A 241 -25.30 -3.10 -4.60
CA LYS A 241 -25.10 -4.39 -5.24
C LYS A 241 -23.89 -5.08 -4.63
N LEU A 242 -24.10 -6.26 -4.10
CA LEU A 242 -23.01 -7.06 -3.53
C LEU A 242 -22.35 -7.92 -4.62
N PRO A 243 -21.04 -8.19 -4.53
CA PRO A 243 -20.32 -8.98 -5.54
C PRO A 243 -20.75 -10.45 -5.58
N HIS A 244 -21.07 -11.05 -4.43
CA HIS A 244 -21.52 -12.43 -4.28
C HIS A 244 -22.77 -12.51 -3.39
N PRO A 245 -23.93 -12.00 -3.86
CA PRO A 245 -25.14 -11.91 -3.04
C PRO A 245 -25.69 -13.28 -2.64
N ASP A 246 -25.43 -14.30 -3.45
CA ASP A 246 -25.90 -15.69 -3.26
C ASP A 246 -24.88 -16.57 -2.51
N TYR A 247 -23.82 -16.00 -1.98
CA TYR A 247 -22.83 -16.77 -1.21
C TYR A 247 -23.52 -17.45 -0.02
N PRO A 248 -23.32 -18.76 0.19
CA PRO A 248 -24.05 -19.53 1.19
C PRO A 248 -23.95 -18.93 2.60
N GLY A 249 -25.09 -18.58 3.19
CA GLY A 249 -25.16 -18.04 4.53
C GLY A 249 -24.75 -16.57 4.70
N LEU A 250 -24.50 -15.84 3.62
CA LEU A 250 -24.13 -14.42 3.69
C LEU A 250 -25.15 -13.60 4.50
N ASP A 251 -24.66 -12.76 5.40
CA ASP A 251 -25.48 -11.74 6.08
C ASP A 251 -25.63 -10.51 5.16
N VAL A 252 -26.53 -10.62 4.20
CA VAL A 252 -26.80 -9.60 3.18
C VAL A 252 -27.15 -8.24 3.80
N LYS A 253 -27.97 -8.21 4.87
CA LYS A 253 -28.38 -6.96 5.53
C LYS A 253 -27.17 -6.24 6.14
N ARG A 254 -26.33 -6.99 6.82
CA ARG A 254 -25.07 -6.47 7.40
C ARG A 254 -24.09 -6.02 6.32
N ALA A 255 -23.92 -6.84 5.26
CA ALA A 255 -23.05 -6.51 4.12
C ALA A 255 -23.45 -5.18 3.46
N LYS A 256 -24.73 -4.98 3.12
CA LYS A 256 -25.23 -3.75 2.51
C LYS A 256 -25.03 -2.53 3.41
N ARG A 257 -25.27 -2.65 4.72
CA ARG A 257 -25.00 -1.57 5.67
C ARG A 257 -23.52 -1.20 5.69
N MET A 258 -22.65 -2.19 5.84
CA MET A 258 -21.20 -1.98 5.87
C MET A 258 -20.68 -1.35 4.58
N THR A 259 -21.21 -1.76 3.42
CA THR A 259 -20.83 -1.17 2.12
C THR A 259 -21.14 0.32 2.06
N ARG A 260 -22.33 0.75 2.54
CA ARG A 260 -22.69 2.17 2.59
C ARG A 260 -21.75 2.98 3.49
N GLU A 261 -21.51 2.47 4.70
CA GLU A 261 -20.61 3.11 5.68
C GLU A 261 -19.18 3.24 5.12
N TYR A 262 -18.70 2.19 4.47
CA TYR A 262 -17.39 2.15 3.84
C TYR A 262 -17.26 3.15 2.68
N LEU A 263 -18.22 3.16 1.76
CA LEU A 263 -18.22 4.08 0.62
C LEU A 263 -18.36 5.55 1.04
N ALA A 264 -19.11 5.84 2.11
CA ALA A 264 -19.17 7.18 2.68
C ALA A 264 -17.81 7.61 3.27
N SER A 265 -17.09 6.68 3.90
CA SER A 265 -15.72 6.94 4.38
C SER A 265 -14.73 7.17 3.22
N VAL A 266 -14.85 6.45 2.11
CA VAL A 266 -14.06 6.70 0.90
C VAL A 266 -14.34 8.10 0.35
N ARG A 267 -15.63 8.51 0.31
CA ARG A 267 -16.03 9.82 -0.17
C ARG A 267 -15.43 10.96 0.66
N SER A 268 -15.23 10.78 1.96
CA SER A 268 -14.58 11.80 2.80
C SER A 268 -13.13 12.09 2.36
N VAL A 269 -12.41 11.08 1.86
CA VAL A 269 -11.08 11.27 1.28
C VAL A 269 -11.19 11.96 -0.08
N ASP A 270 -12.13 11.54 -0.91
CA ASP A 270 -12.37 12.14 -2.23
C ASP A 270 -12.65 13.65 -2.14
N ARG A 271 -13.52 14.07 -1.21
CA ARG A 271 -13.82 15.48 -0.98
C ARG A 271 -12.57 16.28 -0.57
N ASN A 272 -11.76 15.74 0.32
CA ASN A 272 -10.51 16.37 0.73
C ASN A 272 -9.45 16.39 -0.38
N LEU A 273 -9.44 15.39 -1.28
CA LEU A 273 -8.63 15.41 -2.49
C LEU A 273 -9.06 16.57 -3.40
N GLY A 274 -10.37 16.75 -3.63
CA GLY A 274 -10.88 17.90 -4.39
C GLY A 274 -10.36 19.23 -3.85
N ALA A 275 -10.46 19.42 -2.55
CA ALA A 275 -9.94 20.64 -1.91
C ALA A 275 -8.41 20.80 -2.03
N LEU A 276 -7.64 19.70 -2.11
CA LEU A 276 -6.19 19.77 -2.36
C LEU A 276 -5.90 20.16 -3.81
N LEU A 277 -6.63 19.59 -4.77
CA LEU A 277 -6.49 19.95 -6.19
C LEU A 277 -6.85 21.43 -6.45
N ASP A 278 -7.84 21.96 -5.73
CA ASP A 278 -8.17 23.40 -5.78
C ASP A 278 -7.01 24.27 -5.25
N VAL A 279 -6.33 23.83 -4.19
CA VAL A 279 -5.12 24.53 -3.69
C VAL A 279 -3.99 24.53 -4.72
N LEU A 280 -3.77 23.41 -5.42
CA LEU A 280 -2.76 23.35 -6.49
C LEU A 280 -3.09 24.34 -7.61
N LYS A 281 -4.38 24.46 -7.96
CA LYS A 281 -4.84 25.44 -8.98
C LYS A 281 -4.70 26.88 -8.47
N GLU A 282 -5.08 27.18 -7.24
CA GLU A 282 -4.94 28.50 -6.61
C GLU A 282 -3.49 29.00 -6.59
N LEU A 283 -2.54 28.09 -6.43
CA LEU A 283 -1.11 28.40 -6.32
C LEU A 283 -0.34 28.26 -7.64
N ASP A 284 -1.01 28.03 -8.76
CA ASP A 284 -0.38 27.78 -10.08
C ASP A 284 0.64 26.62 -10.07
N LEU A 285 0.35 25.56 -9.28
CA LEU A 285 1.20 24.39 -9.12
C LEU A 285 0.75 23.17 -9.94
N VAL A 286 -0.36 23.24 -10.67
CA VAL A 286 -0.96 22.10 -11.39
C VAL A 286 0.04 21.45 -12.36
N GLU A 287 0.65 22.23 -13.25
CA GLU A 287 1.62 21.72 -14.24
C GLU A 287 2.97 21.32 -13.59
N LYS A 288 3.25 21.79 -12.39
CA LYS A 288 4.50 21.50 -11.65
C LYS A 288 4.37 20.34 -10.68
N THR A 289 3.22 19.65 -10.65
CA THR A 289 2.94 18.63 -9.62
C THR A 289 2.45 17.34 -10.25
N VAL A 290 3.01 16.22 -9.83
CA VAL A 290 2.44 14.89 -10.06
C VAL A 290 1.68 14.43 -8.81
N VAL A 291 0.45 13.97 -9.00
CA VAL A 291 -0.36 13.35 -7.95
C VAL A 291 -0.42 11.85 -8.18
N LEU A 292 0.16 11.09 -7.26
CA LEU A 292 0.14 9.64 -7.20
C LEU A 292 -0.99 9.23 -6.26
N PHE A 293 -1.86 8.34 -6.70
CA PHE A 293 -2.96 7.82 -5.91
C PHE A 293 -2.89 6.31 -5.84
N SER A 294 -2.92 5.74 -4.62
CA SER A 294 -3.04 4.30 -4.38
C SER A 294 -3.61 4.02 -2.98
N SER A 295 -3.71 2.73 -2.63
CA SER A 295 -4.01 2.27 -1.27
C SER A 295 -2.90 1.37 -0.76
N ASP A 296 -2.77 1.24 0.56
CA ASP A 296 -1.77 0.36 1.17
C ASP A 296 -2.09 -1.13 0.97
N HIS A 297 -3.33 -1.50 0.75
CA HIS A 297 -3.81 -2.80 0.27
C HIS A 297 -5.29 -2.72 -0.12
N GLY A 298 -5.79 -3.80 -0.71
CA GLY A 298 -7.20 -3.91 -1.07
C GLY A 298 -8.13 -4.24 0.11
N TYR A 299 -9.41 -4.45 -0.19
CA TYR A 299 -10.45 -4.72 0.82
C TYR A 299 -11.59 -5.56 0.27
N ASN A 300 -12.07 -6.50 1.07
CA ASN A 300 -13.25 -7.31 0.76
C ASN A 300 -14.50 -6.71 1.40
N MET A 301 -15.61 -6.73 0.67
CA MET A 301 -16.91 -6.40 1.18
C MET A 301 -17.93 -7.37 0.57
N ALA A 302 -18.19 -8.44 1.29
CA ALA A 302 -19.00 -9.60 0.85
C ALA A 302 -18.40 -10.45 -0.30
N HIS A 303 -17.18 -10.16 -0.79
CA HIS A 303 -16.48 -11.04 -1.72
C HIS A 303 -16.24 -12.39 -1.06
N ASN A 304 -16.63 -13.47 -1.69
CA ASN A 304 -16.49 -14.84 -1.17
C ASN A 304 -16.96 -15.01 0.30
N GLY A 305 -18.03 -14.28 0.70
CA GLY A 305 -18.61 -14.35 2.03
C GLY A 305 -17.78 -13.70 3.14
N ILE A 306 -16.78 -12.89 2.82
CA ILE A 306 -15.88 -12.25 3.79
C ILE A 306 -15.93 -10.73 3.73
N TRP A 307 -15.40 -10.10 4.75
CA TRP A 307 -15.07 -8.68 4.80
C TRP A 307 -13.68 -8.48 5.39
N HIS A 308 -13.14 -7.27 5.27
CA HIS A 308 -11.80 -6.90 5.70
C HIS A 308 -10.73 -7.24 4.64
N LYS A 309 -9.48 -7.11 4.98
CA LYS A 309 -8.30 -7.32 4.13
C LYS A 309 -7.73 -8.74 4.22
N GLY A 310 -6.44 -8.95 4.04
CA GLY A 310 -5.83 -10.28 4.09
C GLY A 310 -6.07 -11.08 5.37
N ASN A 311 -6.19 -10.42 6.52
CA ASN A 311 -6.65 -11.04 7.78
C ASN A 311 -8.19 -11.04 7.88
N GLY A 312 -8.88 -11.43 6.82
CA GLY A 312 -10.32 -11.36 6.63
C GLY A 312 -11.15 -12.03 7.70
N HIS A 313 -12.42 -11.65 7.73
CA HIS A 313 -13.43 -12.19 8.63
C HIS A 313 -14.63 -12.70 7.84
N TRP A 314 -15.25 -13.76 8.31
CA TRP A 314 -16.51 -14.20 7.74
C TRP A 314 -17.63 -13.17 7.94
N LEU A 315 -18.40 -12.94 6.91
CA LEU A 315 -19.60 -12.10 6.91
C LEU A 315 -20.86 -12.97 6.78
N LEU A 316 -20.87 -14.08 7.50
CA LEU A 316 -21.93 -15.07 7.45
C LEU A 316 -22.83 -14.99 8.68
N LYS A 317 -24.10 -15.42 8.54
CA LYS A 317 -25.05 -15.57 9.68
C LYS A 317 -24.55 -16.59 10.69
N LYS A 318 -23.88 -17.65 10.21
CA LYS A 318 -23.21 -18.67 11.03
C LYS A 318 -21.82 -18.92 10.47
N ASN A 319 -20.81 -18.59 11.27
CA ASN A 319 -19.42 -18.79 10.86
C ASN A 319 -19.04 -20.27 10.91
N PRO A 320 -18.15 -20.74 10.01
CA PRO A 320 -17.52 -22.05 10.10
C PRO A 320 -16.83 -22.29 11.43
N GLU A 321 -16.66 -23.55 11.80
CA GLU A 321 -15.92 -23.90 13.01
C GLU A 321 -14.45 -23.49 12.92
N ALA A 322 -13.82 -23.30 14.08
CA ALA A 322 -12.40 -23.02 14.16
C ALA A 322 -11.57 -24.25 13.72
N SER A 323 -10.42 -24.02 13.10
CA SER A 323 -9.36 -25.02 12.98
C SER A 323 -8.25 -24.75 14.01
N GLN A 324 -7.22 -25.60 14.05
CA GLN A 324 -6.11 -25.46 14.99
C GLN A 324 -5.44 -24.06 14.92
N ASN A 325 -5.29 -23.52 13.72
CA ASN A 325 -4.55 -22.28 13.47
C ASN A 325 -5.45 -21.09 13.11
N ILE A 326 -6.75 -21.32 12.86
CA ILE A 326 -7.69 -20.30 12.40
C ILE A 326 -8.88 -20.25 13.37
N PRO A 327 -9.00 -19.21 14.20
CA PRO A 327 -10.13 -19.01 15.10
C PRO A 327 -11.46 -18.89 14.35
N ARG A 328 -12.54 -19.25 15.01
CA ARG A 328 -13.89 -19.06 14.50
C ARG A 328 -14.12 -17.59 14.11
N GLY A 329 -14.66 -17.36 12.94
CA GLY A 329 -14.93 -16.02 12.43
C GLY A 329 -13.80 -15.41 11.60
N GLN A 330 -12.59 -15.98 11.63
CA GLN A 330 -11.46 -15.56 10.81
C GLN A 330 -11.46 -16.27 9.46
N ARG A 331 -10.99 -15.56 8.42
CA ARG A 331 -10.75 -16.11 7.08
C ARG A 331 -9.55 -15.39 6.44
N PRO A 332 -8.32 -15.69 6.87
CA PRO A 332 -7.13 -15.19 6.18
C PRO A 332 -7.17 -15.57 4.71
N ASN A 333 -6.75 -14.63 3.85
CA ASN A 333 -6.86 -14.81 2.41
C ASN A 333 -5.82 -13.98 1.65
N MET A 334 -5.63 -14.34 0.38
CA MET A 334 -4.80 -13.64 -0.58
C MET A 334 -5.59 -13.35 -1.88
N TYR A 335 -6.90 -13.09 -1.76
CA TYR A 335 -7.73 -12.76 -2.93
C TYR A 335 -7.25 -11.48 -3.62
N ASP A 336 -7.48 -11.36 -4.92
CA ASP A 336 -7.18 -10.13 -5.66
C ASP A 336 -7.89 -8.91 -5.03
N THR A 337 -9.06 -9.09 -4.46
CA THR A 337 -9.76 -8.02 -3.72
C THR A 337 -9.02 -7.53 -2.47
N SER A 338 -8.13 -8.35 -1.87
CA SER A 338 -7.26 -7.95 -0.77
C SER A 338 -5.90 -7.40 -1.24
N LEU A 339 -5.44 -7.80 -2.42
CA LEU A 339 -4.12 -7.43 -2.96
C LEU A 339 -4.20 -6.26 -3.95
N ARG A 340 -5.28 -6.19 -4.75
CA ARG A 340 -5.46 -5.21 -5.80
C ARG A 340 -5.94 -3.88 -5.23
N VAL A 341 -5.31 -2.80 -5.66
CA VAL A 341 -5.55 -1.43 -5.17
C VAL A 341 -5.96 -0.49 -6.31
N PRO A 342 -6.80 0.52 -6.05
CA PRO A 342 -7.06 1.57 -7.02
C PRO A 342 -5.78 2.37 -7.20
N THR A 343 -5.36 2.59 -8.45
CA THR A 343 -4.10 3.30 -8.69
C THR A 343 -4.22 4.18 -9.92
N ALA A 344 -3.92 5.46 -9.74
CA ALA A 344 -3.86 6.45 -10.79
C ALA A 344 -2.65 7.37 -10.62
N VAL A 345 -2.16 7.91 -11.72
CA VAL A 345 -1.14 8.96 -11.74
C VAL A 345 -1.67 10.12 -12.56
N TRP A 346 -1.87 11.27 -11.91
CA TRP A 346 -2.29 12.49 -12.55
C TRP A 346 -1.09 13.44 -12.67
N TRP A 347 -0.64 13.66 -13.89
CA TRP A 347 0.53 14.47 -14.20
C TRP A 347 0.30 15.31 -15.45
N PRO A 348 -0.42 16.43 -15.34
CA PRO A 348 -0.86 17.22 -16.51
C PRO A 348 0.26 17.66 -17.44
N GLU A 349 1.46 17.93 -16.94
CA GLU A 349 2.60 18.31 -17.76
C GLU A 349 3.02 17.19 -18.73
N GLN A 350 3.03 15.94 -18.28
CA GLN A 350 3.58 14.80 -19.02
C GLN A 350 2.49 13.90 -19.64
N ILE A 351 1.34 13.78 -18.99
CA ILE A 351 0.22 12.92 -19.42
C ILE A 351 -0.89 13.82 -19.94
N ARG A 352 -0.83 14.13 -21.23
CA ARG A 352 -1.79 15.04 -21.90
C ARG A 352 -3.10 14.37 -22.29
N GLU A 353 -3.08 13.07 -22.49
CA GLU A 353 -4.22 12.23 -22.83
C GLU A 353 -4.33 11.06 -21.84
N PRO A 354 -5.53 10.62 -21.48
CA PRO A 354 -5.70 9.50 -20.55
C PRO A 354 -5.02 8.22 -21.04
N ILE A 355 -4.30 7.54 -20.17
CA ILE A 355 -3.60 6.30 -20.49
C ILE A 355 -4.17 5.16 -19.63
N LEU A 356 -4.61 4.07 -20.26
CA LEU A 356 -4.94 2.82 -19.58
C LEU A 356 -3.75 1.86 -19.61
N ILE A 357 -3.15 1.62 -18.44
CA ILE A 357 -2.05 0.69 -18.27
C ILE A 357 -2.59 -0.64 -17.78
N SER A 358 -2.52 -1.68 -18.63
CA SER A 358 -2.97 -3.04 -18.32
C SER A 358 -1.87 -3.94 -17.76
N HIS A 359 -0.63 -3.49 -17.78
CA HIS A 359 0.49 -4.20 -17.17
C HIS A 359 0.34 -4.32 -15.65
N THR A 360 0.81 -5.45 -15.11
CA THR A 360 0.84 -5.67 -13.66
C THR A 360 1.96 -4.84 -13.04
N VAL A 361 1.59 -4.02 -12.05
CA VAL A 361 2.52 -3.28 -11.20
C VAL A 361 2.27 -3.60 -9.74
N SER A 362 3.29 -3.45 -8.90
CA SER A 362 3.19 -3.68 -7.46
C SER A 362 3.61 -2.47 -6.64
N ASN A 363 3.32 -2.49 -5.34
CA ASN A 363 3.77 -1.44 -4.44
C ASN A 363 5.31 -1.39 -4.27
N LEU A 364 6.05 -2.41 -4.71
CA LEU A 364 7.52 -2.38 -4.79
C LEU A 364 8.02 -1.44 -5.88
N ASP A 365 7.23 -1.24 -6.92
CA ASP A 365 7.59 -0.49 -8.13
C ASP A 365 7.52 1.03 -7.91
N TRP A 366 6.84 1.49 -6.84
CA TRP A 366 6.78 2.90 -6.50
C TRP A 366 8.14 3.50 -6.17
N TYR A 367 8.97 2.78 -5.43
CA TYR A 367 10.31 3.26 -5.06
C TYR A 367 11.15 3.68 -6.29
N PRO A 368 11.42 2.78 -7.25
CA PRO A 368 12.17 3.17 -8.45
C PRO A 368 11.41 4.16 -9.33
N THR A 369 10.07 4.10 -9.40
CA THR A 369 9.28 5.03 -10.22
C THR A 369 9.33 6.46 -9.68
N ILE A 370 9.20 6.63 -8.36
CA ILE A 370 9.27 7.96 -7.72
C ILE A 370 10.65 8.57 -7.91
N LEU A 371 11.71 7.77 -7.79
CA LEU A 371 13.07 8.26 -8.04
C LEU A 371 13.28 8.65 -9.51
N ASP A 372 12.76 7.88 -10.46
CA ASP A 372 12.82 8.23 -11.88
C ASP A 372 12.03 9.51 -12.19
N ILE A 373 10.82 9.67 -11.61
CA ILE A 373 10.05 10.93 -11.71
C ILE A 373 10.85 12.10 -11.15
N ALA A 374 11.53 11.90 -10.03
CA ALA A 374 12.39 12.90 -9.41
C ALA A 374 13.76 13.06 -10.09
N GLN A 375 14.05 12.29 -11.15
CA GLN A 375 15.34 12.25 -11.85
C GLN A 375 16.52 11.92 -10.92
N ILE A 376 16.29 11.06 -9.93
CA ILE A 376 17.28 10.61 -8.96
C ILE A 376 17.73 9.18 -9.31
N PRO A 377 19.03 8.95 -9.50
CA PRO A 377 19.52 7.61 -9.83
C PRO A 377 19.30 6.61 -8.70
N LEU A 378 19.00 5.37 -9.04
CA LEU A 378 18.88 4.28 -8.07
C LEU A 378 20.21 4.05 -7.31
N PRO A 379 20.17 3.83 -6.00
CA PRO A 379 21.37 3.59 -5.20
C PRO A 379 22.01 2.23 -5.58
N ARG A 380 23.31 2.21 -5.83
CA ARG A 380 24.03 1.03 -6.34
C ARG A 380 24.10 -0.14 -5.37
N ASN A 381 24.09 0.12 -4.06
CA ASN A 381 24.31 -0.89 -3.01
C ASN A 381 23.03 -1.22 -2.24
N THR A 382 21.86 -0.93 -2.80
CA THR A 382 20.57 -1.19 -2.19
C THR A 382 19.81 -2.23 -3.01
N ILE A 383 19.24 -3.22 -2.33
CA ILE A 383 18.37 -4.20 -2.98
C ILE A 383 17.04 -3.52 -3.28
N ILE A 384 16.71 -3.40 -4.56
CA ILE A 384 15.44 -2.91 -5.08
C ILE A 384 14.78 -4.07 -5.80
N ARG A 385 13.59 -4.47 -5.36
CA ARG A 385 12.83 -5.60 -5.93
C ARG A 385 11.88 -5.18 -7.03
N GLY A 386 11.40 -3.94 -6.96
CA GLY A 386 10.54 -3.33 -7.95
C GLY A 386 11.30 -2.83 -9.17
N ARG A 387 10.55 -2.41 -10.17
CA ARG A 387 11.05 -1.76 -11.39
C ARG A 387 10.22 -0.52 -11.67
N SER A 388 10.83 0.48 -12.27
CA SER A 388 10.12 1.70 -12.63
C SER A 388 9.10 1.45 -13.74
N PHE A 389 7.88 1.93 -13.53
CA PHE A 389 6.84 1.97 -14.55
C PHE A 389 6.69 3.37 -15.18
N LEU A 390 7.64 4.28 -14.94
CA LEU A 390 7.66 5.59 -15.61
C LEU A 390 7.57 5.49 -17.14
N PRO A 391 8.25 4.55 -17.83
CA PRO A 391 8.09 4.40 -19.28
C PRO A 391 6.63 4.14 -19.69
N LEU A 392 5.87 3.36 -18.90
CA LEU A 392 4.45 3.09 -19.16
C LEU A 392 3.60 4.36 -18.95
N LEU A 393 3.91 5.17 -17.93
CA LEU A 393 3.24 6.47 -17.70
C LEU A 393 3.44 7.45 -18.85
N LEU A 394 4.60 7.36 -19.53
CA LEU A 394 4.93 8.18 -20.69
C LEU A 394 4.47 7.57 -22.03
N GLY A 395 3.61 6.54 -21.98
CA GLY A 395 3.05 5.88 -23.16
C GLY A 395 4.06 5.07 -23.98
N LYS A 396 5.25 4.77 -23.43
CA LYS A 396 6.25 3.94 -24.10
C LYS A 396 5.86 2.46 -24.05
N THR A 397 6.09 1.74 -25.14
CA THR A 397 5.94 0.28 -25.16
C THR A 397 7.15 -0.38 -24.49
N VAL A 398 6.90 -1.23 -23.51
CA VAL A 398 7.93 -2.03 -22.83
C VAL A 398 7.68 -3.50 -23.15
N HIS A 399 8.48 -4.07 -24.06
CA HIS A 399 8.24 -5.40 -24.63
C HIS A 399 8.53 -6.57 -23.66
N ASP A 400 9.39 -6.38 -22.68
CA ASP A 400 9.85 -7.37 -21.71
C ASP A 400 9.23 -7.18 -20.32
N TRP A 401 8.06 -6.49 -20.27
CA TRP A 401 7.33 -6.33 -19.02
C TRP A 401 6.76 -7.66 -18.53
N ASN A 402 7.20 -8.11 -17.34
CA ASN A 402 6.67 -9.31 -16.72
C ASN A 402 5.37 -8.99 -15.98
N ASP A 403 4.25 -9.58 -16.34
CA ASP A 403 2.94 -9.37 -15.73
C ASP A 403 2.63 -10.35 -14.57
N ASP A 404 3.61 -11.12 -14.14
CA ASP A 404 3.46 -12.02 -13.00
C ASP A 404 3.68 -11.27 -11.67
N LEU A 405 2.97 -11.71 -10.64
CA LEU A 405 3.07 -11.18 -9.27
C LEU A 405 3.40 -12.31 -8.29
N TYR A 406 4.44 -12.10 -7.50
CA TYR A 406 4.64 -12.85 -6.25
C TYR A 406 4.17 -11.99 -5.08
N ALA A 407 3.44 -12.60 -4.13
CA ALA A 407 2.95 -11.93 -2.91
C ALA A 407 3.00 -12.89 -1.72
N GLU A 408 3.10 -12.32 -0.51
CA GLU A 408 3.28 -13.08 0.72
C GLU A 408 2.43 -12.52 1.87
N TYR A 409 1.99 -13.38 2.78
CA TYR A 409 1.39 -12.96 4.03
C TYR A 409 1.51 -14.05 5.11
N SER A 410 2.10 -13.69 6.24
CA SER A 410 2.17 -14.56 7.42
C SER A 410 1.45 -13.90 8.57
N THR A 411 0.28 -14.43 8.96
CA THR A 411 -0.48 -13.93 10.10
C THR A 411 0.08 -14.44 11.43
N LYS A 412 0.14 -13.58 12.46
CA LYS A 412 0.71 -13.88 13.78
C LYS A 412 -0.23 -13.62 14.95
N HIS A 413 -1.20 -12.72 14.80
CA HIS A 413 -1.92 -12.17 15.96
C HIS A 413 -3.23 -12.85 16.28
N GLN A 414 -4.03 -13.16 15.30
CA GLN A 414 -5.36 -13.76 15.46
C GLN A 414 -5.42 -15.16 14.89
N SER A 415 -4.97 -15.33 13.68
CA SER A 415 -4.75 -16.60 13.01
C SER A 415 -3.25 -16.83 12.79
N HIS A 416 -2.87 -18.07 12.46
CA HIS A 416 -1.48 -18.43 12.15
C HIS A 416 -1.41 -19.07 10.77
N THR A 417 -0.88 -18.32 9.79
CA THR A 417 -0.76 -18.76 8.38
C THR A 417 0.60 -18.39 7.83
N HIS A 418 1.02 -19.10 6.77
CA HIS A 418 2.19 -18.74 5.96
C HIS A 418 1.80 -18.83 4.48
N MET A 419 1.00 -17.85 4.02
CA MET A 419 0.48 -17.82 2.66
C MET A 419 1.48 -17.19 1.68
N ARG A 420 1.69 -17.85 0.53
CA ARG A 420 2.48 -17.35 -0.60
C ARG A 420 1.68 -17.50 -1.87
N VAL A 421 1.80 -16.53 -2.75
CA VAL A 421 1.04 -16.45 -3.99
C VAL A 421 1.98 -16.29 -5.17
N TYR A 422 1.69 -17.04 -6.23
CA TYR A 422 2.13 -16.68 -7.57
C TYR A 422 0.91 -16.49 -8.47
N ARG A 423 0.84 -15.32 -9.07
CA ARG A 423 -0.25 -14.89 -9.93
C ARG A 423 0.31 -14.49 -11.30
N THR A 424 -0.26 -15.07 -12.34
CA THR A 424 -0.08 -14.65 -13.73
C THR A 424 -1.35 -13.94 -14.22
N PRO A 425 -1.40 -13.34 -15.40
CA PRO A 425 -2.65 -12.78 -15.94
C PRO A 425 -3.82 -13.78 -16.00
N GLN A 426 -3.52 -15.08 -16.13
CA GLN A 426 -4.54 -16.13 -16.26
C GLN A 426 -4.72 -16.97 -14.99
N TRP A 427 -3.65 -17.27 -14.25
CA TRP A 427 -3.66 -18.25 -13.17
C TRP A 427 -3.20 -17.66 -11.87
N LYS A 428 -3.76 -18.18 -10.78
CA LYS A 428 -3.30 -17.83 -9.43
C LYS A 428 -3.27 -19.08 -8.56
N LEU A 429 -2.15 -19.27 -7.85
CA LEU A 429 -1.97 -20.29 -6.82
C LEU A 429 -1.64 -19.60 -5.49
N VAL A 430 -2.39 -19.92 -4.45
CA VAL A 430 -2.12 -19.57 -3.07
C VAL A 430 -1.73 -20.83 -2.32
N ARG A 431 -0.56 -20.85 -1.71
CA ARG A 431 -0.14 -21.93 -0.82
C ARG A 431 -0.04 -21.42 0.61
N ASP A 432 -0.62 -22.13 1.56
CA ASP A 432 -0.47 -21.88 2.99
C ASP A 432 0.43 -22.96 3.60
N PHE A 433 1.73 -22.71 3.69
CA PHE A 433 2.73 -23.66 4.19
C PHE A 433 2.53 -24.08 5.64
N LYS A 434 1.64 -23.42 6.38
CA LYS A 434 1.25 -23.82 7.74
C LYS A 434 -0.05 -24.61 7.79
N ASN A 435 -0.91 -24.43 6.79
CA ASN A 435 -2.24 -25.06 6.68
C ASN A 435 -2.47 -25.48 5.22
N PRO A 436 -1.81 -26.55 4.73
CA PRO A 436 -1.84 -26.95 3.31
C PRO A 436 -3.25 -27.27 2.78
N GLU A 437 -4.17 -27.70 3.68
CA GLU A 437 -5.58 -27.97 3.34
C GLU A 437 -6.33 -26.68 2.89
N ARG A 438 -5.72 -25.52 3.04
CA ARG A 438 -6.24 -24.22 2.65
C ARG A 438 -5.68 -23.71 1.33
N ASP A 439 -4.84 -24.47 0.65
CA ASP A 439 -4.32 -24.09 -0.66
C ASP A 439 -5.47 -23.80 -1.64
N GLU A 440 -5.31 -22.77 -2.46
CA GLU A 440 -6.32 -22.31 -3.40
C GLU A 440 -5.71 -22.04 -4.77
N MET A 441 -6.41 -22.49 -5.82
CA MET A 441 -6.01 -22.26 -7.21
C MET A 441 -7.19 -21.76 -8.04
N PHE A 442 -6.95 -20.74 -8.87
CA PHE A 442 -7.99 -20.09 -9.69
C PHE A 442 -7.54 -19.91 -11.13
N ASP A 443 -8.47 -20.11 -12.08
CA ASP A 443 -8.37 -19.65 -13.47
C ASP A 443 -8.99 -18.26 -13.57
N LEU A 444 -8.19 -17.22 -13.44
CA LEU A 444 -8.64 -15.83 -13.41
C LEU A 444 -9.26 -15.35 -14.72
N ALA A 445 -8.97 -16.03 -15.86
CA ALA A 445 -9.58 -15.73 -17.14
C ALA A 445 -11.05 -16.16 -17.18
N ARG A 446 -11.42 -17.21 -16.43
CA ARG A 446 -12.79 -17.75 -16.35
C ARG A 446 -13.50 -17.38 -15.07
N ASP A 447 -12.75 -17.21 -14.00
CA ASP A 447 -13.23 -16.89 -12.65
C ASP A 447 -12.44 -15.70 -12.06
N PRO A 448 -12.63 -14.48 -12.60
CA PRO A 448 -11.91 -13.29 -12.12
C PRO A 448 -12.28 -12.86 -10.70
N LEU A 449 -13.34 -13.45 -10.12
CA LEU A 449 -13.82 -13.20 -8.77
C LEU A 449 -13.30 -14.26 -7.76
N GLU A 450 -12.51 -15.22 -8.20
CA GLU A 450 -11.92 -16.26 -7.35
C GLU A 450 -12.98 -17.03 -6.53
N SER A 451 -14.09 -17.34 -7.18
CA SER A 451 -15.27 -17.97 -6.54
C SER A 451 -15.14 -19.48 -6.42
N SER A 452 -14.34 -20.11 -7.29
CA SER A 452 -14.24 -21.56 -7.43
C SER A 452 -12.80 -22.05 -7.30
N ASN A 453 -12.44 -22.55 -6.11
CA ASN A 453 -11.13 -23.17 -5.87
C ASN A 453 -11.02 -24.49 -6.62
N LEU A 454 -10.14 -24.55 -7.62
CA LEU A 454 -9.91 -25.73 -8.47
C LEU A 454 -9.35 -26.94 -7.70
N LEU A 455 -8.68 -26.72 -6.58
CA LEU A 455 -8.09 -27.79 -5.75
C LEU A 455 -9.13 -28.59 -4.95
N LYS A 456 -10.39 -28.13 -4.91
CA LYS A 456 -11.53 -28.88 -4.31
C LYS A 456 -12.07 -29.99 -5.22
N PHE A 457 -11.58 -30.09 -6.44
CA PHE A 457 -12.00 -31.06 -7.42
C PHE A 457 -10.80 -31.88 -7.90
N PRO A 458 -11.01 -33.11 -8.42
CA PRO A 458 -9.94 -33.84 -9.06
C PRO A 458 -9.28 -33.00 -10.17
N MET A 459 -7.97 -32.76 -10.03
CA MET A 459 -7.25 -31.95 -11.01
C MET A 459 -7.19 -32.66 -12.35
N ARG A 460 -7.48 -31.91 -13.42
CA ARG A 460 -7.26 -32.36 -14.79
C ARG A 460 -5.77 -32.19 -15.12
N LYS A 461 -5.22 -33.06 -15.97
CA LYS A 461 -3.80 -33.04 -16.35
C LYS A 461 -3.23 -31.66 -16.67
N GLY A 462 -3.93 -30.84 -17.46
CA GLY A 462 -3.46 -29.50 -17.80
C GLY A 462 -3.48 -28.50 -16.61
N VAL A 463 -4.34 -28.73 -15.62
CA VAL A 463 -4.38 -27.91 -14.37
C VAL A 463 -3.25 -28.33 -13.43
N GLU A 464 -2.93 -29.63 -13.36
CA GLU A 464 -1.82 -30.18 -12.58
C GLU A 464 -0.47 -29.60 -13.06
N GLU A 465 -0.22 -29.58 -14.36
CA GLU A 465 0.99 -28.97 -14.95
C GLU A 465 1.12 -27.46 -14.60
N VAL A 466 0.00 -26.74 -14.54
CA VAL A 466 0.00 -25.33 -14.11
C VAL A 466 0.27 -25.22 -12.63
N TYR A 467 -0.34 -26.07 -11.80
CA TYR A 467 -0.10 -26.09 -10.35
C TYR A 467 1.39 -26.30 -10.04
N ASP A 468 2.03 -27.28 -10.67
CA ASP A 468 3.45 -27.59 -10.47
C ASP A 468 4.34 -26.41 -10.85
N ARG A 469 4.06 -25.78 -12.00
CA ARG A 469 4.78 -24.60 -12.46
C ARG A 469 4.65 -23.43 -11.48
N LEU A 470 3.44 -23.10 -11.06
CA LEU A 470 3.21 -21.97 -10.13
C LEU A 470 3.78 -22.27 -8.73
N SER A 471 3.67 -23.53 -8.28
CA SER A 471 4.26 -23.98 -7.02
C SER A 471 5.79 -23.84 -7.04
N LYS A 472 6.44 -24.23 -8.14
CA LYS A 472 7.86 -24.02 -8.35
C LYS A 472 8.22 -22.53 -8.34
N SER A 473 7.47 -21.69 -9.04
CA SER A 473 7.69 -20.24 -9.04
C SER A 473 7.55 -19.61 -7.64
N ILE A 474 6.62 -20.10 -6.80
CA ILE A 474 6.52 -19.69 -5.39
C ILE A 474 7.84 -20.00 -4.67
N ILE A 475 8.33 -21.24 -4.73
CA ILE A 475 9.54 -21.67 -4.03
C ILE A 475 10.77 -20.87 -4.50
N GLU A 476 10.94 -20.71 -5.81
CA GLU A 476 12.04 -19.92 -6.39
C GLU A 476 12.05 -18.47 -5.91
N ASN A 477 10.88 -17.83 -5.79
CA ASN A 477 10.78 -16.49 -5.24
C ASN A 477 11.10 -16.44 -3.74
N MET A 478 10.60 -17.40 -2.95
CA MET A 478 10.93 -17.52 -1.51
C MET A 478 12.45 -17.64 -1.30
N GLU A 479 13.12 -18.51 -2.09
CA GLU A 479 14.57 -18.69 -2.02
C GLU A 479 15.33 -17.42 -2.44
N ARG A 480 14.90 -16.79 -3.53
CA ARG A 480 15.52 -15.55 -4.05
C ARG A 480 15.51 -14.40 -3.04
N ILE A 481 14.46 -14.29 -2.21
CA ILE A 481 14.34 -13.22 -1.21
C ILE A 481 14.82 -13.66 0.19
N GLY A 482 15.23 -14.90 0.36
CA GLY A 482 15.64 -15.45 1.66
C GLY A 482 14.47 -15.56 2.65
N ASP A 483 13.27 -15.89 2.16
CA ASP A 483 12.07 -16.05 2.99
C ASP A 483 12.28 -17.20 3.99
N PRO A 484 12.19 -16.95 5.32
CA PRO A 484 12.37 -18.01 6.32
C PRO A 484 11.36 -19.17 6.21
N VAL A 485 10.19 -18.95 5.57
CA VAL A 485 9.19 -19.98 5.32
C VAL A 485 9.65 -21.00 4.25
N ALA A 486 10.66 -20.68 3.45
CA ALA A 486 11.19 -21.60 2.43
C ALA A 486 11.71 -22.92 3.03
N GLU A 487 12.15 -22.92 4.29
CA GLU A 487 12.56 -24.13 4.99
C GLU A 487 11.39 -25.11 5.18
N LEU A 488 10.19 -24.60 5.45
CA LEU A 488 8.97 -25.43 5.60
C LEU A 488 8.56 -26.07 4.27
N ALA A 489 8.85 -25.41 3.14
CA ALA A 489 8.52 -25.91 1.82
C ALA A 489 9.38 -27.12 1.38
N ARG A 490 10.51 -27.35 2.08
CA ARG A 490 11.45 -28.47 1.80
C ARG A 490 11.17 -29.70 2.66
N LEU A 491 10.26 -29.57 3.64
CA LEU A 491 9.86 -30.71 4.45
C LEU A 491 8.92 -31.60 3.64
N PRO A 492 9.09 -32.95 3.69
CA PRO A 492 8.29 -33.91 2.92
C PRO A 492 6.81 -33.93 3.32
#